data_f09142ae3fb535c8969f153a07462c85
#
_entry.id   f09142ae3fb535c8969f153a07462c85
#
_cell.length_a   1.000
_cell.length_b   1.000
_cell.length_c   1.000
_cell.angle_alpha   90.00
_cell.angle_beta   90.00
_cell.angle_gamma   90.00
#
_symmetry.space_group_name_H-M   'P 1'
#
loop_
_entity.id
_entity.type
_entity.pdbx_description
1 polymer ?
#
loop_
_entity_poly.entity_id
_entity_poly.type
_entity_poly.pdbx_seq_one_letter_code
_entity_poly.pdbx_strand_id
1 'polypeptide(L)'
;MKTNPYLSFRDNAREALTYYQSVFGGTTEIHTFADFNASEDPDEQEWVMHGQLESPAGITLMMADTPKTQEYAPGGPMSISIAGFLSEKAAIENYWDKLCDGGRIDMPLERAEWGGIFGMVLDRYSVNWIVSISDDNETR
;
A
#
# COMPACT_ATOMS: atom_id res chain seq x y z
N MET A 1 14.99 2.68 -14.51
CA MET A 1 13.67 2.01 -14.68
C MET A 1 13.23 1.48 -13.33
N LYS A 2 11.96 1.68 -12.96
CA LYS A 2 11.39 1.20 -11.71
C LYS A 2 10.04 0.55 -11.95
N THR A 3 9.69 -0.42 -11.10
CA THR A 3 8.35 -1.00 -11.06
C THR A 3 7.77 -0.68 -9.67
N ASN A 4 6.68 0.04 -9.65
CA ASN A 4 6.02 0.43 -8.40
C ASN A 4 4.56 -0.04 -8.40
N PRO A 5 4.02 -0.41 -7.23
CA PRO A 5 2.59 -0.66 -7.11
C PRO A 5 1.81 0.61 -7.45
N TYR A 6 0.74 0.45 -8.20
CA TYR A 6 -0.20 1.53 -8.50
C TYR A 6 -1.60 1.07 -8.11
N LEU A 7 -2.14 1.69 -7.08
CA LEU A 7 -3.41 1.28 -6.49
C LEU A 7 -4.56 2.11 -7.04
N SER A 8 -5.66 1.46 -7.38
CA SER A 8 -6.85 2.13 -7.91
C SER A 8 -7.94 2.15 -6.86
N PHE A 9 -8.50 3.34 -6.64
CA PHE A 9 -9.59 3.57 -5.72
C PHE A 9 -10.72 4.31 -6.44
N ARG A 10 -11.78 4.63 -5.72
CA ARG A 10 -12.83 5.52 -6.20
C ARG A 10 -13.32 6.36 -5.03
N ASP A 11 -12.99 7.65 -5.04
CA ASP A 11 -13.35 8.66 -4.03
C ASP A 11 -12.62 8.51 -2.68
N ASN A 12 -11.76 7.52 -2.51
CA ASN A 12 -11.06 7.29 -1.24
C ASN A 12 -9.54 7.17 -1.34
N ALA A 13 -8.95 7.55 -2.46
CA ALA A 13 -7.49 7.47 -2.61
C ALA A 13 -6.76 8.40 -1.63
N ARG A 14 -7.28 9.59 -1.37
CA ARG A 14 -6.69 10.54 -0.41
C ARG A 14 -6.65 9.96 1.00
N GLU A 15 -7.74 9.35 1.43
CA GLU A 15 -7.84 8.70 2.74
C GLU A 15 -6.86 7.53 2.83
N ALA A 16 -6.80 6.71 1.78
CA ALA A 16 -5.88 5.58 1.72
C ALA A 16 -4.42 6.05 1.78
N LEU A 17 -4.07 7.11 1.04
CA LEU A 17 -2.71 7.65 1.03
C LEU A 17 -2.31 8.15 2.42
N THR A 18 -3.20 8.85 3.12
CA THR A 18 -2.98 9.31 4.48
C THR A 18 -2.76 8.14 5.43
N TYR A 19 -3.55 7.09 5.26
CA TYR A 19 -3.40 5.86 6.04
C TYR A 19 -2.04 5.21 5.81
N TYR A 20 -1.64 5.02 4.54
CA TYR A 20 -0.34 4.39 4.24
C TYR A 20 0.83 5.24 4.72
N GLN A 21 0.71 6.56 4.69
CA GLN A 21 1.71 7.43 5.31
C GLN A 21 1.80 7.19 6.82
N SER A 22 0.69 6.95 7.49
CA SER A 22 0.68 6.64 8.91
C SER A 22 1.33 5.29 9.22
N VAL A 23 1.29 4.36 8.26
CA VAL A 23 1.90 3.02 8.39
C VAL A 23 3.41 3.09 8.16
N PHE A 24 3.83 3.68 7.03
CA PHE A 24 5.21 3.58 6.54
C PHE A 24 6.03 4.85 6.78
N GLY A 25 5.40 5.95 7.15
CA GLY A 25 6.08 7.23 7.21
C GLY A 25 6.39 7.76 5.82
N GLY A 26 7.18 8.82 5.77
CA GLY A 26 7.62 9.41 4.52
C GLY A 26 6.80 10.60 4.07
N THR A 27 6.96 10.95 2.80
CA THR A 27 6.33 12.12 2.19
C THR A 27 5.28 11.72 1.17
N THR A 28 4.24 12.54 1.06
CA THR A 28 3.16 12.34 0.09
C THR A 28 3.08 13.51 -0.87
N GLU A 29 2.61 13.20 -2.07
CA GLU A 29 2.30 14.19 -3.09
C GLU A 29 0.94 13.84 -3.70
N ILE A 30 0.07 14.84 -3.87
CA ILE A 30 -1.27 14.65 -4.41
C ILE A 30 -1.51 15.68 -5.50
N HIS A 31 -2.01 15.20 -6.65
CA HIS A 31 -2.56 16.02 -7.73
C HIS A 31 -4.02 15.64 -7.91
N THR A 32 -4.90 16.63 -7.90
CA THR A 32 -6.33 16.41 -8.10
C THR A 32 -6.72 16.48 -9.55
N PHE A 33 -7.92 16.01 -9.90
CA PHE A 33 -8.45 16.20 -11.24
C PHE A 33 -8.61 17.69 -11.59
N ALA A 34 -8.97 18.52 -10.61
CA ALA A 34 -9.07 19.97 -10.82
C ALA A 34 -7.73 20.60 -11.20
N ASP A 35 -6.63 20.14 -10.58
CA ASP A 35 -5.29 20.68 -10.83
C ASP A 35 -4.90 20.62 -12.31
N PHE A 36 -5.42 19.65 -13.05
CA PHE A 36 -5.08 19.38 -14.44
C PHE A 36 -6.27 19.50 -15.39
N ASN A 37 -7.41 20.00 -14.91
CA ASN A 37 -8.65 20.05 -15.70
C ASN A 37 -8.99 18.69 -16.33
N ALA A 38 -8.77 17.61 -15.55
CA ALA A 38 -8.87 16.25 -16.08
C ALA A 38 -10.27 15.64 -15.98
N SER A 39 -11.22 16.34 -15.38
CA SER A 39 -12.62 15.92 -15.30
C SER A 39 -13.55 17.12 -15.38
N GLU A 40 -14.69 16.94 -16.02
CA GLU A 40 -15.77 17.95 -16.07
C GLU A 40 -16.82 17.71 -14.98
N ASP A 41 -16.77 16.55 -14.28
CA ASP A 41 -17.73 16.21 -13.25
C ASP A 41 -17.44 17.01 -11.98
N PRO A 42 -18.41 17.80 -11.46
CA PRO A 42 -18.22 18.58 -10.23
C PRO A 42 -17.85 17.74 -9.03
N ASP A 43 -18.29 16.49 -8.97
CA ASP A 43 -18.03 15.59 -7.85
C ASP A 43 -16.60 15.08 -7.83
N GLU A 44 -15.91 15.11 -8.98
CA GLU A 44 -14.57 14.54 -9.14
C GLU A 44 -13.44 15.55 -9.01
N GLN A 45 -13.75 16.85 -8.84
CA GLN A 45 -12.72 17.90 -8.88
C GLN A 45 -11.64 17.70 -7.82
N GLU A 46 -12.01 17.30 -6.61
CA GLU A 46 -11.10 17.08 -5.50
C GLU A 46 -10.57 15.64 -5.41
N TRP A 47 -11.04 14.75 -6.27
CA TRP A 47 -10.55 13.38 -6.31
C TRP A 47 -9.09 13.36 -6.75
N VAL A 48 -8.36 12.33 -6.32
CA VAL A 48 -6.95 12.19 -6.60
C VAL A 48 -6.74 11.65 -8.03
N MET A 49 -6.18 12.48 -8.90
CA MET A 49 -5.76 12.04 -10.23
C MET A 49 -4.46 11.24 -10.14
N HIS A 50 -3.55 11.66 -9.24
CA HIS A 50 -2.32 10.94 -8.92
C HIS A 50 -1.89 11.25 -7.50
N GLY A 51 -1.63 10.21 -6.73
CA GLY A 51 -1.06 10.29 -5.39
C GLY A 51 0.19 9.42 -5.29
N GLN A 52 1.13 9.84 -4.47
CA GLN A 52 2.38 9.11 -4.31
C GLN A 52 2.87 9.22 -2.87
N LEU A 53 3.34 8.10 -2.34
CA LEU A 53 4.03 8.01 -1.06
C LEU A 53 5.44 7.52 -1.30
N GLU A 54 6.41 8.20 -0.70
CA GLU A 54 7.79 7.74 -0.67
C GLU A 54 8.27 7.68 0.78
N SER A 55 8.64 6.51 1.22
CA SER A 55 9.12 6.24 2.58
C SER A 55 10.63 6.05 2.61
N PRO A 56 11.32 6.52 3.67
CA PRO A 56 12.76 6.28 3.82
C PRO A 56 13.15 4.80 3.84
N ALA A 57 12.20 3.92 4.19
CA ALA A 57 12.42 2.47 4.19
C ALA A 57 12.46 1.86 2.79
N GLY A 58 12.35 2.67 1.74
CA GLY A 58 12.37 2.19 0.36
C GLY A 58 11.01 1.78 -0.19
N ILE A 59 9.94 2.21 0.47
CA ILE A 59 8.58 1.88 0.04
C ILE A 59 8.04 3.04 -0.80
N THR A 60 7.65 2.74 -2.02
CA THR A 60 6.98 3.70 -2.91
C THR A 60 5.62 3.14 -3.29
N LEU A 61 4.58 3.90 -3.03
CA LEU A 61 3.21 3.56 -3.44
C LEU A 61 2.66 4.70 -4.28
N MET A 62 2.01 4.35 -5.38
CA MET A 62 1.28 5.30 -6.22
C MET A 62 -0.18 4.93 -6.21
N MET A 63 -1.06 5.90 -6.37
CA MET A 63 -2.49 5.62 -6.38
C MET A 63 -3.29 6.73 -7.05
N ALA A 64 -4.50 6.38 -7.43
CA ALA A 64 -5.43 7.32 -8.03
C ALA A 64 -6.87 6.89 -7.77
N ASP A 65 -7.78 7.86 -7.81
CA ASP A 65 -9.19 7.58 -7.91
C ASP A 65 -9.56 7.34 -9.37
N THR A 66 -10.41 6.35 -9.60
CA THR A 66 -10.91 6.01 -10.92
C THR A 66 -12.12 6.88 -11.23
N PRO A 67 -12.10 7.71 -12.30
CA PRO A 67 -13.25 8.55 -12.64
C PRO A 67 -14.47 7.71 -13.00
N LYS A 68 -15.65 8.30 -12.83
CA LYS A 68 -16.93 7.61 -13.08
C LYS A 68 -17.08 7.13 -14.52
N THR A 69 -16.35 7.74 -15.45
CA THR A 69 -16.35 7.34 -16.87
C THR A 69 -15.58 6.05 -17.14
N GLN A 70 -14.84 5.55 -16.17
CA GLN A 70 -14.05 4.32 -16.30
C GLN A 70 -14.59 3.26 -15.36
N GLU A 71 -14.44 1.99 -15.75
CA GLU A 71 -14.83 0.86 -14.92
C GLU A 71 -13.90 0.75 -13.73
N TYR A 72 -14.49 0.50 -12.54
CA TYR A 72 -13.74 0.31 -11.31
C TYR A 72 -13.98 -1.09 -10.76
N ALA A 73 -12.90 -1.85 -10.62
CA ALA A 73 -12.93 -3.20 -10.06
C ALA A 73 -11.95 -3.27 -8.88
N PRO A 74 -12.42 -3.07 -7.64
CA PRO A 74 -11.54 -3.13 -6.48
C PRO A 74 -11.08 -4.56 -6.21
N GLY A 75 -9.85 -4.70 -5.71
CA GLY A 75 -9.22 -5.99 -5.48
C GLY A 75 -8.61 -6.55 -6.74
N GLY A 76 -8.27 -7.83 -6.70
CA GLY A 76 -7.68 -8.50 -7.84
C GLY A 76 -6.63 -9.52 -7.40
N PRO A 77 -5.95 -10.17 -8.38
CA PRO A 77 -4.99 -11.23 -8.09
C PRO A 77 -3.64 -10.74 -7.59
N MET A 78 -3.48 -9.44 -7.38
CA MET A 78 -2.20 -8.83 -7.01
C MET A 78 -2.04 -8.72 -5.49
N SER A 79 -0.80 -8.94 -5.02
CA SER A 79 -0.40 -8.67 -3.64
C SER A 79 0.85 -7.82 -3.65
N ILE A 80 1.02 -7.02 -2.60
CA ILE A 80 2.24 -6.26 -2.40
C ILE A 80 3.08 -7.01 -1.37
N SER A 81 4.35 -7.21 -1.68
CA SER A 81 5.27 -7.93 -0.80
C SER A 81 6.15 -6.95 -0.02
N ILE A 82 6.20 -7.14 1.28
CA ILE A 82 7.21 -6.52 2.14
C ILE A 82 8.16 -7.65 2.55
N ALA A 83 9.40 -7.56 2.13
CA ALA A 83 10.40 -8.58 2.42
C ALA A 83 11.62 -7.93 3.06
N GLY A 84 12.05 -8.45 4.19
CA GLY A 84 13.20 -7.92 4.91
C GLY A 84 13.96 -8.97 5.68
N PHE A 85 14.90 -8.52 6.50
CA PHE A 85 15.79 -9.37 7.29
C PHE A 85 15.49 -9.23 8.77
N LEU A 86 16.06 -10.10 9.59
CA LEU A 86 15.87 -10.07 11.05
C LEU A 86 16.22 -8.70 11.66
N SER A 87 17.19 -7.99 11.11
CA SER A 87 17.55 -6.64 11.58
C SER A 87 16.40 -5.64 11.38
N GLU A 88 15.48 -5.92 10.46
CA GLU A 88 14.34 -5.07 10.15
C GLU A 88 13.05 -5.54 10.81
N LYS A 89 13.12 -6.61 11.61
CA LYS A 89 11.96 -7.27 12.20
C LYS A 89 11.06 -6.30 12.98
N ALA A 90 11.65 -5.46 13.82
CA ALA A 90 10.86 -4.52 14.64
C ALA A 90 10.06 -3.55 13.79
N ALA A 91 10.68 -3.01 12.74
CA ALA A 91 10.01 -2.09 11.80
C ALA A 91 8.90 -2.80 11.05
N ILE A 92 9.17 -4.02 10.55
CA ILE A 92 8.21 -4.79 9.77
C ILE A 92 7.01 -5.20 10.64
N GLU A 93 7.25 -5.61 11.89
CA GLU A 93 6.17 -5.94 12.81
C GLU A 93 5.28 -4.73 13.10
N ASN A 94 5.87 -3.54 13.19
CA ASN A 94 5.11 -2.31 13.36
C ASN A 94 4.22 -2.04 12.13
N TYR A 95 4.73 -2.24 10.92
CA TYR A 95 3.93 -2.11 9.70
C TYR A 95 2.80 -3.14 9.70
N TRP A 96 3.11 -4.38 10.06
CA TRP A 96 2.13 -5.47 10.13
C TRP A 96 0.97 -5.12 11.05
N ASP A 97 1.27 -4.66 12.26
CA ASP A 97 0.24 -4.33 13.24
C ASP A 97 -0.72 -3.25 12.70
N LYS A 98 -0.16 -2.25 12.04
CA LYS A 98 -0.96 -1.16 11.45
C LYS A 98 -1.76 -1.61 10.23
N LEU A 99 -1.20 -2.48 9.41
CA LEU A 99 -1.91 -3.04 8.25
C LEU A 99 -3.06 -3.96 8.68
N CYS A 100 -2.91 -4.65 9.81
CA CYS A 100 -3.96 -5.52 10.33
C CYS A 100 -5.13 -4.75 10.95
N ASP A 101 -4.90 -3.52 11.39
CA ASP A 101 -5.95 -2.71 12.01
C ASP A 101 -7.02 -2.34 10.97
N GLY A 102 -8.24 -2.83 11.21
CA GLY A 102 -9.35 -2.67 10.28
C GLY A 102 -9.31 -3.61 9.08
N GLY A 103 -8.32 -4.50 9.04
CA GLY A 103 -8.16 -5.47 7.96
C GLY A 103 -8.57 -6.88 8.35
N ARG A 104 -8.18 -7.83 7.51
CA ARG A 104 -8.43 -9.25 7.73
C ARG A 104 -7.11 -10.02 7.64
N ILE A 105 -6.73 -10.69 8.70
CA ILE A 105 -5.53 -11.54 8.70
C ILE A 105 -5.87 -12.85 8.00
N ASP A 106 -5.23 -13.09 6.86
CA ASP A 106 -5.40 -14.34 6.12
C ASP A 106 -4.43 -15.41 6.61
N MET A 107 -3.22 -14.98 7.01
CA MET A 107 -2.22 -15.86 7.62
C MET A 107 -1.44 -15.03 8.67
N PRO A 108 -1.48 -15.42 9.95
CA PRO A 108 -0.77 -14.66 11.00
C PRO A 108 0.73 -14.59 10.74
N LEU A 109 1.34 -13.48 11.16
CA LEU A 109 2.78 -13.29 11.03
C LEU A 109 3.48 -14.12 12.07
N GLU A 110 4.00 -15.27 11.67
CA GLU A 110 4.66 -16.21 12.58
C GLU A 110 5.69 -17.04 11.82
N ARG A 111 6.49 -17.79 12.58
CA ARG A 111 7.56 -18.59 12.00
C ARG A 111 6.98 -19.67 11.07
N ALA A 112 7.50 -19.71 9.85
CA ALA A 112 7.09 -20.68 8.84
C ALA A 112 7.94 -21.95 8.89
N GLU A 113 7.37 -23.06 8.42
CA GLU A 113 8.06 -24.36 8.39
C GLU A 113 9.30 -24.36 7.49
N TRP A 114 9.27 -23.55 6.43
CA TRP A 114 10.40 -23.44 5.49
C TRP A 114 11.49 -22.48 5.95
N GLY A 115 11.36 -21.91 7.15
CA GLY A 115 12.28 -20.91 7.69
C GLY A 115 11.78 -19.49 7.52
N GLY A 116 12.26 -18.59 8.39
CA GLY A 116 11.81 -17.22 8.41
C GLY A 116 10.44 -17.03 9.02
N ILE A 117 9.97 -15.78 8.95
CA ILE A 117 8.67 -15.36 9.47
C ILE A 117 7.83 -14.90 8.29
N PHE A 118 6.56 -15.29 8.25
CA PHE A 118 5.70 -15.03 7.11
C PHE A 118 4.27 -14.75 7.57
N GLY A 119 3.59 -13.85 6.87
CA GLY A 119 2.19 -13.55 7.11
C GLY A 119 1.52 -12.92 5.91
N MET A 120 0.19 -12.94 5.90
CA MET A 120 -0.63 -12.36 4.85
C MET A 120 -1.81 -11.62 5.47
N VAL A 121 -2.09 -10.42 4.96
CA VAL A 121 -3.19 -9.59 5.45
C VAL A 121 -3.85 -8.86 4.28
N LEU A 122 -5.18 -8.76 4.34
CA LEU A 122 -5.97 -7.86 3.50
C LEU A 122 -6.23 -6.60 4.33
N ASP A 123 -5.70 -5.46 3.90
CA ASP A 123 -5.87 -4.23 4.68
C ASP A 123 -7.29 -3.66 4.55
N ARG A 124 -7.57 -2.59 5.29
CA ARG A 124 -8.90 -1.95 5.31
C ARG A 124 -9.32 -1.38 3.96
N TYR A 125 -8.40 -1.22 3.03
CA TYR A 125 -8.66 -0.71 1.67
C TYR A 125 -8.66 -1.82 0.63
N SER A 126 -8.75 -3.08 1.07
CA SER A 126 -8.80 -4.27 0.21
C SER A 126 -7.53 -4.51 -0.60
N VAL A 127 -6.40 -4.08 -0.06
CA VAL A 127 -5.09 -4.38 -0.63
C VAL A 127 -4.48 -5.57 0.09
N ASN A 128 -4.02 -6.56 -0.67
CA ASN A 128 -3.36 -7.74 -0.14
C ASN A 128 -1.89 -7.48 0.10
N TRP A 129 -1.40 -7.81 1.28
CA TRP A 129 0.00 -7.70 1.66
C TRP A 129 0.55 -9.07 2.04
N ILE A 130 1.73 -9.39 1.52
CA ILE A 130 2.51 -10.54 1.92
C ILE A 130 3.75 -10.02 2.64
N VAL A 131 3.95 -10.48 3.87
CA VAL A 131 5.06 -10.00 4.69
C VAL A 131 5.98 -11.18 5.01
N SER A 132 7.27 -11.02 4.74
CA SER A 132 8.26 -12.04 5.02
C SER A 132 9.51 -11.43 5.65
N ILE A 133 10.04 -12.13 6.64
CA ILE A 133 11.27 -11.76 7.33
C ILE A 133 12.22 -12.94 7.23
N SER A 134 13.33 -12.74 6.54
CA SER A 134 14.31 -13.80 6.31
C SER A 134 15.22 -13.99 7.53
N ASP A 135 15.56 -15.24 7.81
CA ASP A 135 16.59 -15.58 8.79
C ASP A 135 18.00 -15.30 8.28
N ASP A 136 18.15 -15.07 6.98
CA ASP A 136 19.46 -14.83 6.36
C ASP A 136 20.02 -13.46 6.75
N ASN A 137 21.34 -13.29 6.57
CA ASN A 137 22.00 -12.00 6.74
C ASN A 137 21.63 -11.07 5.59
N GLU A 138 21.81 -9.75 5.82
CA GLU A 138 21.44 -8.69 4.87
C GLU A 138 22.27 -8.64 3.59
N THR A 139 23.20 -9.54 3.43
CA THR A 139 24.03 -9.60 2.23
C THR A 139 23.35 -10.45 1.16
N ARG A 140 22.84 -9.79 0.16
CA ARG A 140 22.32 -10.45 -1.04
C ARG A 140 23.24 -10.20 -2.21
#